data_03d5be8f3cf3fd40e6d8bfa8118c192e
#
_entry.id   03d5be8f3cf3fd40e6d8bfa8118c192e
#
_cell.length_a   1.000
_cell.length_b   1.000
_cell.length_c   1.000
_cell.angle_alpha   90.00
_cell.angle_beta   90.00
_cell.angle_gamma   90.00
#
_symmetry.space_group_name_H-M   'P 1'
#
loop_
_entity.id
_entity.type
_entity.pdbx_description
1 polymer ?
#
loop_
_entity_poly.entity_id
_entity_poly.type
_entity_poly.pdbx_seq_one_letter_code
_entity_poly.pdbx_strand_id
1 'polypeptide(L)'
;MALSRVGRTRMGPDHSVPKYNLFTWAAMLFAAGIGVDLMFFGISGPATNILTPPDAPAGSDEAARMATIWTIFHYGIPGWAMYALMGMAFGLFAYRYHLPLSIRSALAPIFGRRIHGAVGHVAEIGSTIGTIFGISVSLGIGVVFLNYGLSALFGIPNSIAVQIALMALAVGITIVSTVSGVDKGIRRLSELNVSLAIALMLWVLFSGQTHQPLNALVQNIGDFFSRFPGMMMNTFAYTDGAADYPSDQWMADWTLFFWAWWIAWAPFVSLFLARISRGRTLREFVVGVSLIPFSFILLWVSIFGNAALSFAGDGDFLDLAVNQPESGFFNLLEQYPGALFTVSLAVVTGLFFYVTSADSGSLVMANMTSKASSTDSDGPPWARIVWAVITGALTLVMLFIDGVYTLQAATVVVGLPLSILVYLVMLSLWKVSRTEQMDLDARTAALPGVLTSRVRGGESHDRVPWWQRACGAACPTPTRAGPAPSWRRSRPPPSRRSPRSRAPSARTSPAIAANIPTTACRTSTWSSRSLMPRTSSIRPTRSRTRCRASPRTSPPCGTSTTASRSSRAPAPADATSWGTRRSRSSATSWTPTTLTSCT
;
A
#
# COMPACT_ATOMS: atom_id res chain seq x y z
N MET A 1 -18.53 12.53 -7.23
CA MET A 1 -18.29 11.85 -8.52
C MET A 1 -18.99 10.49 -8.58
N ALA A 2 -18.69 9.55 -7.70
CA ALA A 2 -19.32 8.22 -7.71
C ALA A 2 -20.85 8.26 -7.58
N LEU A 3 -21.42 9.14 -6.77
CA LEU A 3 -22.85 9.29 -6.56
C LEU A 3 -23.57 10.08 -7.69
N SER A 4 -22.82 10.82 -8.52
CA SER A 4 -23.37 11.58 -9.65
C SER A 4 -23.62 10.69 -10.89
N ARG A 5 -24.18 11.28 -11.95
CA ARG A 5 -24.34 10.61 -13.25
C ARG A 5 -23.00 10.17 -13.85
N VAL A 6 -21.92 10.91 -13.61
CA VAL A 6 -20.55 10.57 -14.03
C VAL A 6 -20.09 9.23 -13.43
N GLY A 7 -20.61 8.83 -12.28
CA GLY A 7 -20.32 7.53 -11.70
C GLY A 7 -20.68 6.32 -12.57
N ARG A 8 -21.56 6.49 -13.57
CA ARG A 8 -21.91 5.45 -14.55
C ARG A 8 -20.91 5.35 -15.72
N THR A 9 -20.01 6.35 -15.84
CA THR A 9 -18.96 6.33 -16.88
C THR A 9 -18.04 5.14 -16.64
N ARG A 10 -17.74 4.39 -17.71
CA ARG A 10 -16.84 3.22 -17.64
C ARG A 10 -15.38 3.63 -17.76
N MET A 11 -14.51 2.92 -17.08
CA MET A 11 -13.06 2.98 -17.30
C MET A 11 -12.75 2.20 -18.59
N GLY A 12 -12.98 2.88 -19.71
CA GLY A 12 -12.89 2.36 -21.06
C GLY A 12 -14.02 2.88 -21.96
N PRO A 13 -14.11 2.39 -23.21
CA PRO A 13 -15.26 2.63 -24.09
C PRO A 13 -16.57 2.20 -23.44
N ASP A 14 -17.69 2.80 -23.85
CA ASP A 14 -19.00 2.54 -23.23
C ASP A 14 -19.47 1.08 -23.35
N HIS A 15 -18.94 0.33 -24.32
CA HIS A 15 -19.22 -1.10 -24.54
C HIS A 15 -18.26 -2.04 -23.78
N SER A 16 -17.25 -1.50 -23.08
CA SER A 16 -16.28 -2.35 -22.38
C SER A 16 -16.93 -3.11 -21.23
N VAL A 17 -16.49 -4.36 -21.02
CA VAL A 17 -16.93 -5.22 -19.93
C VAL A 17 -15.77 -5.47 -18.96
N PRO A 18 -16.04 -5.72 -17.66
CA PRO A 18 -15.01 -6.05 -16.71
C PRO A 18 -14.21 -7.30 -17.10
N LYS A 19 -12.87 -7.23 -16.99
CA LYS A 19 -11.97 -8.36 -17.30
C LYS A 19 -12.11 -9.51 -16.30
N TYR A 20 -12.40 -9.20 -15.03
CA TYR A 20 -12.46 -10.16 -13.92
C TYR A 20 -13.87 -10.19 -13.32
N ASN A 21 -14.32 -11.37 -12.84
CA ASN A 21 -15.52 -11.49 -12.04
C ASN A 21 -15.34 -10.75 -10.70
N LEU A 22 -16.43 -10.62 -9.91
CA LEU A 22 -16.42 -9.81 -8.69
C LEU A 22 -15.48 -10.39 -7.62
N PHE A 23 -15.50 -11.72 -7.41
CA PHE A 23 -14.68 -12.37 -6.40
C PHE A 23 -13.18 -12.26 -6.70
N THR A 24 -12.76 -12.62 -7.92
CA THR A 24 -11.37 -12.47 -8.35
C THR A 24 -10.88 -11.03 -8.27
N TRP A 25 -11.74 -10.08 -8.69
CA TRP A 25 -11.41 -8.66 -8.60
C TRP A 25 -11.26 -8.19 -7.16
N ALA A 26 -12.16 -8.60 -6.25
CA ALA A 26 -12.08 -8.30 -4.83
C ALA A 26 -10.81 -8.90 -4.19
N ALA A 27 -10.46 -10.15 -4.51
CA ALA A 27 -9.23 -10.78 -4.03
C ALA A 27 -7.96 -10.06 -4.52
N MET A 28 -7.97 -9.60 -5.79
CA MET A 28 -6.85 -8.83 -6.33
C MET A 28 -6.78 -7.41 -5.75
N LEU A 29 -7.92 -6.75 -5.46
CA LEU A 29 -7.97 -5.48 -4.74
C LEU A 29 -7.30 -5.61 -3.37
N PHE A 30 -7.69 -6.64 -2.64
CA PHE A 30 -7.19 -6.94 -1.32
C PHE A 30 -5.67 -7.16 -1.34
N ALA A 31 -5.19 -8.06 -2.20
CA ALA A 31 -3.77 -8.42 -2.28
C ALA A 31 -2.85 -7.27 -2.74
N ALA A 32 -3.41 -6.21 -3.35
CA ALA A 32 -2.64 -5.07 -3.82
C ALA A 32 -2.39 -4.00 -2.74
N GLY A 33 -3.23 -3.95 -1.72
CA GLY A 33 -3.18 -2.86 -0.74
C GLY A 33 -3.24 -3.33 0.72
N ILE A 34 -3.23 -4.64 0.96
CA ILE A 34 -3.14 -5.23 2.30
C ILE A 34 -1.98 -6.22 2.28
N GLY A 35 -1.07 -6.03 3.19
CA GLY A 35 0.12 -6.83 3.36
C GLY A 35 0.18 -7.52 4.72
N VAL A 36 1.35 -8.01 5.05
CA VAL A 36 1.68 -8.57 6.37
C VAL A 36 1.54 -7.52 7.49
N ASP A 37 1.59 -6.24 7.12
CA ASP A 37 1.44 -5.09 8.02
C ASP A 37 0.11 -5.13 8.79
N LEU A 38 -0.97 -5.65 8.20
CA LEU A 38 -2.25 -5.79 8.90
C LEU A 38 -2.19 -6.86 10.01
N MET A 39 -1.36 -7.90 9.83
CA MET A 39 -1.11 -8.88 10.90
C MET A 39 -0.32 -8.24 12.03
N PHE A 40 0.67 -7.43 11.69
CA PHE A 40 1.52 -6.69 12.63
C PHE A 40 0.71 -5.64 13.42
N PHE A 41 0.09 -4.68 12.76
CA PHE A 41 -0.65 -3.59 13.40
C PHE A 41 -2.03 -3.99 13.90
N GLY A 42 -2.55 -5.12 13.48
CA GLY A 42 -3.84 -5.63 13.96
C GLY A 42 -3.86 -5.97 15.44
N ILE A 43 -2.69 -6.18 16.04
CA ILE A 43 -2.48 -6.41 17.47
C ILE A 43 -1.77 -5.22 18.11
N SER A 44 -0.62 -4.81 17.59
CA SER A 44 0.17 -3.72 18.17
C SER A 44 -0.59 -2.38 18.16
N GLY A 45 -1.42 -2.13 17.16
CA GLY A 45 -2.24 -0.92 17.11
C GLY A 45 -3.24 -0.81 18.27
N PRO A 46 -4.14 -1.77 18.47
CA PRO A 46 -5.02 -1.77 19.65
C PRO A 46 -4.26 -1.78 20.98
N ALA A 47 -3.15 -2.53 21.09
CA ALA A 47 -2.32 -2.56 22.29
C ALA A 47 -1.72 -1.18 22.61
N THR A 48 -1.18 -0.49 21.61
CA THR A 48 -0.65 0.87 21.81
C THR A 48 -1.77 1.85 22.18
N ASN A 49 -2.89 1.79 21.47
CA ASN A 49 -3.97 2.76 21.68
C ASN A 49 -4.74 2.58 23.01
N ILE A 50 -4.66 1.45 23.69
CA ILE A 50 -5.19 1.29 25.06
C ILE A 50 -4.20 1.75 26.12
N LEU A 51 -2.89 1.52 25.90
CA LEU A 51 -1.84 1.92 26.84
C LEU A 51 -1.44 3.39 26.71
N THR A 52 -1.48 3.92 25.49
CA THR A 52 -1.10 5.31 25.17
C THR A 52 -2.14 5.96 24.26
N PRO A 53 -3.39 6.14 24.73
CA PRO A 53 -4.44 6.76 23.93
C PRO A 53 -4.20 8.27 23.77
N PRO A 54 -4.62 8.88 22.64
CA PRO A 54 -4.36 10.30 22.37
C PRO A 54 -5.27 11.25 23.16
N ASP A 55 -6.46 10.78 23.59
CA ASP A 55 -7.54 11.64 24.09
C ASP A 55 -8.32 11.04 25.29
N ALA A 56 -7.77 10.01 25.92
CA ALA A 56 -8.38 9.34 27.08
C ALA A 56 -7.32 8.95 28.10
N PRO A 57 -7.67 8.69 29.36
CA PRO A 57 -6.73 8.08 30.32
C PRO A 57 -6.35 6.66 29.89
N ALA A 58 -5.07 6.32 30.01
CA ALA A 58 -4.55 4.99 29.70
C ALA A 58 -5.30 3.89 30.46
N GLY A 59 -5.64 2.79 29.78
CA GLY A 59 -6.35 1.66 30.38
C GLY A 59 -7.81 1.93 30.77
N SER A 60 -8.37 3.11 30.48
CA SER A 60 -9.78 3.42 30.73
C SER A 60 -10.72 2.66 29.78
N ASP A 61 -12.00 2.57 30.16
CA ASP A 61 -13.04 1.98 29.29
C ASP A 61 -13.16 2.71 27.95
N GLU A 62 -12.96 4.03 27.92
CA GLU A 62 -12.98 4.80 26.67
C GLU A 62 -11.72 4.51 25.83
N ALA A 63 -10.54 4.40 26.43
CA ALA A 63 -9.33 3.97 25.73
C ALA A 63 -9.50 2.57 25.15
N ALA A 64 -10.02 1.61 25.91
CA ALA A 64 -10.30 0.25 25.44
C ALA A 64 -11.28 0.25 24.26
N ARG A 65 -12.35 1.04 24.34
CA ARG A 65 -13.36 1.20 23.29
C ARG A 65 -12.78 1.82 22.02
N MET A 66 -11.89 2.82 22.16
CA MET A 66 -11.28 3.52 21.03
C MET A 66 -10.05 2.82 20.45
N ALA A 67 -9.43 1.91 21.19
CA ALA A 67 -8.20 1.24 20.78
C ALA A 67 -8.28 0.57 19.39
N THR A 68 -9.32 -0.23 19.18
CA THR A 68 -9.57 -0.86 17.87
C THR A 68 -10.07 0.15 16.83
N ILE A 69 -10.84 1.17 17.24
CA ILE A 69 -11.39 2.20 16.33
C ILE A 69 -10.30 3.03 15.70
N TRP A 70 -9.28 3.47 16.47
CA TRP A 70 -8.12 4.19 15.93
C TRP A 70 -7.36 3.34 14.90
N THR A 71 -7.16 2.06 15.17
CA THR A 71 -6.51 1.15 14.21
C THR A 71 -7.35 0.98 12.94
N ILE A 72 -8.67 0.78 13.07
CA ILE A 72 -9.59 0.70 11.91
C ILE A 72 -9.59 2.02 11.13
N PHE A 73 -9.49 3.16 11.80
CA PHE A 73 -9.43 4.48 11.16
C PHE A 73 -8.18 4.64 10.29
N HIS A 74 -7.01 4.28 10.81
CA HIS A 74 -5.75 4.42 10.09
C HIS A 74 -5.63 3.47 8.90
N TYR A 75 -6.15 2.24 9.01
CA TYR A 75 -6.15 1.27 7.91
C TYR A 75 -7.35 1.39 6.96
N GLY A 76 -8.38 2.12 7.35
CA GLY A 76 -9.69 2.08 6.74
C GLY A 76 -9.90 3.05 5.57
N ILE A 77 -11.10 3.64 5.59
CA ILE A 77 -11.63 4.47 4.49
C ILE A 77 -10.67 5.57 4.02
N PRO A 78 -9.95 6.32 4.87
CA PRO A 78 -9.10 7.42 4.41
C PRO A 78 -8.01 6.97 3.42
N GLY A 79 -7.28 5.91 3.75
CA GLY A 79 -6.24 5.36 2.87
C GLY A 79 -6.81 4.83 1.55
N TRP A 80 -7.87 4.04 1.63
CA TRP A 80 -8.53 3.47 0.45
C TRP A 80 -9.20 4.53 -0.43
N ALA A 81 -9.66 5.65 0.14
CA ALA A 81 -10.16 6.79 -0.62
C ALA A 81 -9.05 7.46 -1.45
N MET A 82 -7.82 7.57 -0.93
CA MET A 82 -6.66 8.06 -1.71
C MET A 82 -6.36 7.15 -2.91
N TYR A 83 -6.40 5.83 -2.71
CA TYR A 83 -6.23 4.86 -3.79
C TYR A 83 -7.36 4.93 -4.81
N ALA A 84 -8.60 5.06 -4.36
CA ALA A 84 -9.75 5.22 -5.26
C ALA A 84 -9.65 6.50 -6.07
N LEU A 85 -9.21 7.63 -5.47
CA LEU A 85 -9.02 8.90 -6.14
C LEU A 85 -8.01 8.79 -7.30
N MET A 86 -6.81 8.29 -7.00
CA MET A 86 -5.75 8.19 -8.00
C MET A 86 -6.05 7.11 -9.04
N GLY A 87 -6.57 5.95 -8.62
CA GLY A 87 -6.94 4.86 -9.52
C GLY A 87 -8.06 5.22 -10.50
N MET A 88 -9.02 6.03 -10.05
CA MET A 88 -10.06 6.63 -10.89
C MET A 88 -9.44 7.49 -12.00
N ALA A 89 -8.46 8.35 -11.64
CA ALA A 89 -7.76 9.20 -12.60
C ALA A 89 -7.00 8.35 -13.63
N PHE A 90 -6.21 7.39 -13.17
CA PHE A 90 -5.42 6.54 -14.04
C PHE A 90 -6.32 5.71 -14.98
N GLY A 91 -7.36 5.07 -14.45
CA GLY A 91 -8.27 4.25 -15.25
C GLY A 91 -9.07 5.07 -16.26
N LEU A 92 -9.58 6.23 -15.85
CA LEU A 92 -10.32 7.12 -16.73
C LEU A 92 -9.44 7.66 -17.86
N PHE A 93 -8.26 8.18 -17.53
CA PHE A 93 -7.40 8.80 -18.52
C PHE A 93 -6.74 7.79 -19.46
N ALA A 94 -6.34 6.63 -18.97
CA ALA A 94 -5.74 5.61 -19.80
C ALA A 94 -6.76 4.90 -20.70
N TYR A 95 -7.85 4.42 -20.15
CA TYR A 95 -8.75 3.53 -20.90
C TYR A 95 -9.87 4.26 -21.63
N ARG A 96 -10.29 5.45 -21.17
CA ARG A 96 -11.32 6.23 -21.83
C ARG A 96 -10.76 7.32 -22.72
N TYR A 97 -9.71 8.02 -22.27
CA TYR A 97 -9.07 9.10 -23.03
C TYR A 97 -7.81 8.68 -23.79
N HIS A 98 -7.45 7.40 -23.75
CA HIS A 98 -6.33 6.81 -24.49
C HIS A 98 -4.97 7.47 -24.20
N LEU A 99 -4.80 8.03 -22.99
CA LEU A 99 -3.50 8.49 -22.51
C LEU A 99 -2.67 7.29 -22.00
N PRO A 100 -1.35 7.39 -21.94
CA PRO A 100 -0.53 6.37 -21.28
C PRO A 100 -1.00 6.10 -19.84
N LEU A 101 -0.94 4.85 -19.40
CA LEU A 101 -1.21 4.49 -18.01
C LEU A 101 -0.01 4.91 -17.14
N SER A 102 0.05 6.19 -16.78
CA SER A 102 1.16 6.80 -16.06
C SER A 102 0.69 7.97 -15.21
N ILE A 103 1.50 8.33 -14.23
CA ILE A 103 1.22 9.42 -13.29
C ILE A 103 1.09 10.76 -14.00
N ARG A 104 1.98 11.04 -14.98
CA ARG A 104 1.91 12.28 -15.76
C ARG A 104 0.57 12.46 -16.47
N SER A 105 -0.05 11.37 -16.91
CA SER A 105 -1.35 11.40 -17.58
C SER A 105 -2.46 11.93 -16.67
N ALA A 106 -2.38 11.66 -15.35
CA ALA A 106 -3.34 12.19 -14.39
C ALA A 106 -3.28 13.72 -14.25
N LEU A 107 -2.18 14.35 -14.64
CA LEU A 107 -1.98 15.80 -14.60
C LEU A 107 -2.35 16.49 -15.91
N ALA A 108 -2.64 15.74 -16.98
CA ALA A 108 -2.93 16.28 -18.32
C ALA A 108 -4.07 17.32 -18.35
N PRO A 109 -5.18 17.18 -17.60
CA PRO A 109 -6.25 18.17 -17.58
C PRO A 109 -5.85 19.55 -17.07
N ILE A 110 -4.80 19.62 -16.22
CA ILE A 110 -4.30 20.88 -15.66
C ILE A 110 -3.20 21.46 -16.54
N PHE A 111 -2.17 20.65 -16.82
CA PHE A 111 -0.93 21.12 -17.44
C PHE A 111 -0.86 20.95 -18.96
N GLY A 112 -1.85 20.26 -19.57
CA GLY A 112 -1.91 20.03 -21.00
C GLY A 112 -0.62 19.37 -21.52
N ARG A 113 0.00 19.96 -22.56
CA ARG A 113 1.23 19.43 -23.19
C ARG A 113 2.47 19.49 -22.28
N ARG A 114 2.47 20.30 -21.22
CA ARG A 114 3.60 20.43 -20.29
C ARG A 114 3.88 19.14 -19.50
N ILE A 115 2.96 18.18 -19.50
CA ILE A 115 3.20 16.84 -18.91
C ILE A 115 4.32 16.06 -19.60
N HIS A 116 4.71 16.42 -20.82
CA HIS A 116 5.83 15.80 -21.54
C HIS A 116 7.20 16.43 -21.21
N GLY A 117 7.22 17.49 -20.40
CA GLY A 117 8.40 18.17 -19.92
C GLY A 117 8.66 17.96 -18.44
N ALA A 118 9.31 18.96 -17.81
CA ALA A 118 9.73 18.91 -16.40
C ALA A 118 8.63 18.51 -15.41
N VAL A 119 7.40 19.03 -15.59
CA VAL A 119 6.28 18.73 -14.70
C VAL A 119 5.98 17.22 -14.65
N GLY A 120 5.93 16.58 -15.82
CA GLY A 120 5.68 15.14 -15.89
C GLY A 120 6.86 14.32 -15.35
N HIS A 121 8.10 14.75 -15.60
CA HIS A 121 9.29 14.08 -15.08
C HIS A 121 9.36 14.17 -13.55
N VAL A 122 9.13 15.34 -12.97
CA VAL A 122 9.10 15.53 -11.50
C VAL A 122 8.01 14.65 -10.86
N ALA A 123 6.82 14.61 -11.45
CA ALA A 123 5.73 13.78 -10.95
C ALA A 123 6.07 12.27 -10.99
N GLU A 124 6.68 11.78 -12.07
CA GLU A 124 7.07 10.37 -12.21
C GLU A 124 8.23 9.99 -11.28
N ILE A 125 9.28 10.81 -11.23
CA ILE A 125 10.43 10.58 -10.34
C ILE A 125 9.98 10.61 -8.88
N GLY A 126 9.24 11.65 -8.47
CA GLY A 126 8.72 11.78 -7.11
C GLY A 126 7.85 10.58 -6.71
N SER A 127 6.96 10.16 -7.61
CA SER A 127 6.11 8.98 -7.36
C SER A 127 6.90 7.67 -7.29
N THR A 128 7.95 7.52 -8.10
CA THR A 128 8.82 6.34 -8.04
C THR A 128 9.58 6.30 -6.71
N ILE A 129 10.14 7.44 -6.28
CA ILE A 129 10.81 7.56 -4.98
C ILE A 129 9.83 7.24 -3.85
N GLY A 130 8.62 7.84 -3.86
CA GLY A 130 7.60 7.53 -2.86
C GLY A 130 7.24 6.06 -2.81
N THR A 131 7.03 5.44 -3.96
CA THR A 131 6.71 4.01 -4.06
C THR A 131 7.82 3.13 -3.48
N ILE A 132 9.09 3.44 -3.72
CA ILE A 132 10.22 2.68 -3.16
C ILE A 132 10.18 2.74 -1.62
N PHE A 133 10.08 3.93 -1.03
CA PHE A 133 10.04 4.08 0.43
C PHE A 133 8.79 3.43 1.02
N GLY A 134 7.62 3.65 0.43
CA GLY A 134 6.37 3.02 0.88
C GLY A 134 6.43 1.50 0.89
N ILE A 135 6.93 0.87 -0.18
CA ILE A 135 7.09 -0.59 -0.28
C ILE A 135 8.16 -1.07 0.71
N SER A 136 9.25 -0.32 0.90
CA SER A 136 10.32 -0.69 1.83
C SER A 136 9.83 -0.78 3.28
N VAL A 137 8.86 0.07 3.71
CA VAL A 137 8.22 -0.06 5.03
C VAL A 137 7.57 -1.43 5.17
N SER A 138 6.70 -1.80 4.22
CA SER A 138 5.99 -3.08 4.27
C SER A 138 6.93 -4.28 4.17
N LEU A 139 8.00 -4.18 3.37
CA LEU A 139 9.01 -5.23 3.31
C LEU A 139 9.84 -5.31 4.61
N GLY A 140 10.11 -4.17 5.25
CA GLY A 140 10.78 -4.12 6.55
C GLY A 140 9.95 -4.77 7.65
N ILE A 141 8.69 -4.34 7.79
CA ILE A 141 7.74 -4.92 8.73
C ILE A 141 7.59 -6.43 8.46
N GLY A 142 7.44 -6.81 7.19
CA GLY A 142 7.22 -8.19 6.80
C GLY A 142 8.40 -9.11 7.11
N VAL A 143 9.63 -8.66 6.91
CA VAL A 143 10.81 -9.49 7.19
C VAL A 143 11.05 -9.67 8.69
N VAL A 144 10.79 -8.62 9.50
CA VAL A 144 10.87 -8.69 10.96
C VAL A 144 9.79 -9.62 11.51
N PHE A 145 8.55 -9.45 11.05
CA PHE A 145 7.42 -10.32 11.39
C PHE A 145 7.70 -11.80 11.06
N LEU A 146 8.17 -12.10 9.83
CA LEU A 146 8.49 -13.46 9.42
C LEU A 146 9.65 -14.04 10.21
N ASN A 147 10.67 -13.25 10.53
CA ASN A 147 11.78 -13.70 11.36
C ASN A 147 11.29 -14.14 12.73
N TYR A 148 10.41 -13.34 13.36
CA TYR A 148 9.83 -13.72 14.67
C TYR A 148 8.98 -14.99 14.54
N GLY A 149 8.13 -15.12 13.53
CA GLY A 149 7.35 -16.33 13.30
C GLY A 149 8.20 -17.59 13.12
N LEU A 150 9.34 -17.48 12.43
CA LEU A 150 10.30 -18.59 12.32
C LEU A 150 11.02 -18.86 13.65
N SER A 151 11.25 -17.84 14.47
CA SER A 151 11.77 -18.01 15.81
C SER A 151 10.80 -18.80 16.69
N ALA A 152 9.52 -18.46 16.67
CA ALA A 152 8.47 -19.15 17.42
C ALA A 152 8.31 -20.62 17.00
N LEU A 153 8.42 -20.93 15.69
CA LEU A 153 8.23 -22.29 15.16
C LEU A 153 9.46 -23.19 15.29
N PHE A 154 10.63 -22.64 15.02
CA PHE A 154 11.86 -23.42 14.81
C PHE A 154 13.01 -23.00 15.73
N GLY A 155 12.84 -22.03 16.59
CA GLY A 155 13.90 -21.49 17.43
C GLY A 155 14.99 -20.75 16.65
N ILE A 156 14.70 -20.31 15.41
CA ILE A 156 15.65 -19.54 14.60
C ILE A 156 15.84 -18.16 15.26
N PRO A 157 17.08 -17.69 15.50
CA PRO A 157 17.28 -16.45 16.23
C PRO A 157 16.76 -15.23 15.49
N ASN A 158 16.17 -14.29 16.22
CA ASN A 158 15.86 -12.96 15.70
C ASN A 158 17.15 -12.20 15.45
N SER A 159 17.58 -12.14 14.20
CA SER A 159 18.86 -11.52 13.83
C SER A 159 18.81 -10.92 12.42
N ILE A 160 19.65 -9.91 12.23
CA ILE A 160 19.80 -9.27 10.91
C ILE A 160 20.25 -10.27 9.83
N ALA A 161 21.03 -11.28 10.19
CA ALA A 161 21.46 -12.32 9.25
C ALA A 161 20.27 -13.13 8.71
N VAL A 162 19.31 -13.49 9.56
CA VAL A 162 18.07 -14.17 9.15
C VAL A 162 17.19 -13.24 8.32
N GLN A 163 17.10 -11.96 8.70
CA GLN A 163 16.35 -10.96 7.92
C GLN A 163 16.94 -10.76 6.52
N ILE A 164 18.27 -10.74 6.39
CA ILE A 164 18.96 -10.72 5.08
C ILE A 164 18.61 -11.97 4.27
N ALA A 165 18.63 -13.15 4.88
CA ALA A 165 18.29 -14.40 4.19
C ALA A 165 16.83 -14.42 3.74
N LEU A 166 15.90 -13.97 4.56
CA LEU A 166 14.47 -13.84 4.21
C LEU A 166 14.25 -12.83 3.09
N MET A 167 14.93 -11.68 3.12
CA MET A 167 14.86 -10.68 2.05
C MET A 167 15.43 -11.25 0.75
N ALA A 168 16.56 -11.92 0.79
CA ALA A 168 17.16 -12.57 -0.37
C ALA A 168 16.22 -13.64 -0.96
N LEU A 169 15.56 -14.42 -0.11
CA LEU A 169 14.55 -15.40 -0.51
C LEU A 169 13.37 -14.71 -1.22
N ALA A 170 12.83 -13.64 -0.67
CA ALA A 170 11.71 -12.90 -1.27
C ALA A 170 12.09 -12.30 -2.63
N VAL A 171 13.25 -11.65 -2.72
CA VAL A 171 13.77 -11.13 -3.99
C VAL A 171 13.99 -12.28 -4.98
N GLY A 172 14.52 -13.41 -4.54
CA GLY A 172 14.70 -14.61 -5.37
C GLY A 172 13.37 -15.13 -5.92
N ILE A 173 12.34 -15.25 -5.09
CA ILE A 173 10.98 -15.66 -5.53
C ILE A 173 10.41 -14.65 -6.53
N THR A 174 10.59 -13.36 -6.30
CA THR A 174 10.16 -12.29 -7.22
C THR A 174 10.87 -12.40 -8.58
N ILE A 175 12.16 -12.74 -8.60
CA ILE A 175 12.91 -12.98 -9.85
C ILE A 175 12.33 -14.19 -10.59
N VAL A 176 12.10 -15.30 -9.91
CA VAL A 176 11.51 -16.51 -10.49
C VAL A 176 10.10 -16.22 -11.03
N SER A 177 9.27 -15.50 -10.27
CA SER A 177 7.94 -15.05 -10.70
C SER A 177 8.02 -14.20 -11.98
N THR A 178 8.99 -13.29 -12.05
CA THR A 178 9.21 -12.40 -13.20
C THR A 178 9.55 -13.18 -14.48
N VAL A 179 10.38 -14.22 -14.36
CA VAL A 179 10.83 -15.02 -15.52
C VAL A 179 9.74 -16.00 -15.98
N SER A 180 8.90 -16.50 -15.08
CA SER A 180 7.89 -17.54 -15.37
C SER A 180 6.57 -17.03 -15.96
N GLY A 181 6.36 -15.70 -16.03
CA GLY A 181 5.14 -15.10 -16.60
C GLY A 181 3.98 -14.97 -15.61
N VAL A 182 3.59 -13.77 -15.32
CA VAL A 182 3.01 -13.27 -14.06
C VAL A 182 1.50 -13.36 -13.94
N ASP A 183 0.72 -13.16 -15.01
CA ASP A 183 -0.73 -12.90 -14.89
C ASP A 183 -1.53 -14.03 -14.20
N LYS A 184 -1.11 -15.26 -14.36
CA LYS A 184 -1.79 -16.43 -13.74
C LYS A 184 -1.30 -16.68 -12.30
N GLY A 185 -0.03 -16.38 -12.02
CA GLY A 185 0.60 -16.57 -10.73
C GLY A 185 0.05 -15.64 -9.66
N ILE A 186 0.11 -14.34 -9.91
CA ILE A 186 -0.39 -13.30 -8.99
C ILE A 186 -1.86 -13.54 -8.63
N ARG A 187 -2.71 -13.83 -9.60
CA ARG A 187 -4.12 -14.09 -9.36
C ARG A 187 -4.37 -15.26 -8.40
N ARG A 188 -3.74 -16.43 -8.67
CA ARG A 188 -3.93 -17.63 -7.83
C ARG A 188 -3.36 -17.43 -6.43
N LEU A 189 -2.21 -16.76 -6.35
CA LEU A 189 -1.58 -16.46 -5.07
C LEU A 189 -2.41 -15.48 -4.24
N SER A 190 -3.02 -14.47 -4.88
CA SER A 190 -3.94 -13.55 -4.21
C SER A 190 -5.20 -14.25 -3.69
N GLU A 191 -5.83 -15.11 -4.51
CA GLU A 191 -7.02 -15.89 -4.11
C GLU A 191 -6.70 -16.83 -2.94
N LEU A 192 -5.54 -17.49 -2.96
CA LEU A 192 -5.06 -18.36 -1.88
C LEU A 192 -4.78 -17.56 -0.61
N ASN A 193 -4.07 -16.45 -0.72
CA ASN A 193 -3.70 -15.60 0.41
C ASN A 193 -4.91 -15.09 1.19
N VAL A 194 -5.91 -14.55 0.48
CA VAL A 194 -7.17 -14.12 1.10
C VAL A 194 -7.90 -15.29 1.78
N SER A 195 -7.89 -16.48 1.14
CA SER A 195 -8.53 -17.66 1.72
C SER A 195 -7.85 -18.12 3.01
N LEU A 196 -6.51 -18.09 3.07
CA LEU A 196 -5.73 -18.43 4.27
C LEU A 196 -5.96 -17.40 5.39
N ALA A 197 -5.98 -16.11 5.06
CA ALA A 197 -6.27 -15.06 6.02
C ALA A 197 -7.69 -15.20 6.62
N ILE A 198 -8.70 -15.50 5.78
CA ILE A 198 -10.06 -15.78 6.25
C ILE A 198 -10.09 -17.04 7.13
N ALA A 199 -9.39 -18.10 6.74
CA ALA A 199 -9.34 -19.33 7.54
C ALA A 199 -8.73 -19.07 8.93
N LEU A 200 -7.63 -18.30 8.99
CA LEU A 200 -7.00 -17.91 10.25
C LEU A 200 -7.95 -17.06 11.12
N MET A 201 -8.61 -16.08 10.52
CA MET A 201 -9.58 -15.23 11.22
C MET A 201 -10.76 -16.04 11.78
N LEU A 202 -11.30 -16.97 11.00
CA LEU A 202 -12.39 -17.85 11.45
C LEU A 202 -11.92 -18.81 12.56
N TRP A 203 -10.68 -19.30 12.46
CA TRP A 203 -10.12 -20.13 13.53
C TRP A 203 -10.08 -19.38 14.87
N VAL A 204 -9.50 -18.19 14.91
CA VAL A 204 -9.44 -17.38 16.14
C VAL A 204 -10.85 -17.04 16.64
N LEU A 205 -11.77 -16.69 15.74
CA LEU A 205 -13.15 -16.38 16.11
C LEU A 205 -13.87 -17.55 16.77
N PHE A 206 -13.71 -18.78 16.26
CA PHE A 206 -14.46 -19.94 16.74
C PHE A 206 -13.73 -20.77 17.82
N SER A 207 -12.41 -20.64 17.94
CA SER A 207 -11.63 -21.36 18.95
C SER A 207 -11.54 -20.64 20.29
N GLY A 208 -11.89 -19.34 20.34
CA GLY A 208 -11.86 -18.50 21.52
C GLY A 208 -13.25 -18.16 22.05
N GLN A 209 -13.32 -17.00 22.68
CA GLN A 209 -14.58 -16.44 23.20
C GLN A 209 -15.38 -15.77 22.06
N THR A 210 -16.00 -16.57 21.17
CA THR A 210 -16.73 -16.09 19.98
C THR A 210 -17.69 -14.93 20.24
N HIS A 211 -18.31 -14.91 21.42
CA HIS A 211 -19.34 -13.91 21.77
C HIS A 211 -18.76 -12.49 21.89
N GLN A 212 -17.60 -12.35 22.51
CA GLN A 212 -16.97 -11.06 22.75
C GLN A 212 -16.53 -10.34 21.45
N PRO A 213 -15.76 -10.95 20.53
CA PRO A 213 -15.38 -10.30 19.28
C PRO A 213 -16.59 -9.96 18.38
N LEU A 214 -17.65 -10.76 18.41
CA LEU A 214 -18.86 -10.46 17.63
C LEU A 214 -19.64 -9.28 18.22
N ASN A 215 -19.77 -9.18 19.54
CA ASN A 215 -20.37 -8.02 20.19
C ASN A 215 -19.54 -6.77 19.93
N ALA A 216 -18.21 -6.88 20.08
CA ALA A 216 -17.27 -5.79 19.78
C ALA A 216 -17.33 -5.38 18.30
N LEU A 217 -17.48 -6.30 17.36
CA LEU A 217 -17.67 -5.99 15.94
C LEU A 217 -18.89 -5.09 15.71
N VAL A 218 -20.03 -5.42 16.31
CA VAL A 218 -21.26 -4.61 16.19
C VAL A 218 -21.04 -3.22 16.78
N GLN A 219 -20.42 -3.16 17.98
CA GLN A 219 -20.07 -1.91 18.63
C GLN A 219 -19.10 -1.08 17.78
N ASN A 220 -18.05 -1.69 17.26
CA ASN A 220 -17.03 -1.03 16.42
C ASN A 220 -17.62 -0.47 15.12
N ILE A 221 -18.60 -1.14 14.51
CA ILE A 221 -19.32 -0.59 13.35
C ILE A 221 -20.03 0.71 13.74
N GLY A 222 -20.78 0.71 14.84
CA GLY A 222 -21.51 1.87 15.33
C GLY A 222 -20.57 3.02 15.68
N ASP A 223 -19.52 2.74 16.45
CA ASP A 223 -18.56 3.72 16.91
C ASP A 223 -17.74 4.31 15.76
N PHE A 224 -17.30 3.48 14.82
CA PHE A 224 -16.56 3.95 13.65
C PHE A 224 -17.37 4.98 12.86
N PHE A 225 -18.59 4.63 12.44
CA PHE A 225 -19.37 5.54 11.58
C PHE A 225 -19.90 6.76 12.32
N SER A 226 -20.20 6.67 13.60
CA SER A 226 -20.67 7.81 14.40
C SER A 226 -19.53 8.81 14.69
N ARG A 227 -18.31 8.32 14.95
CA ARG A 227 -17.15 9.15 15.32
C ARG A 227 -16.28 9.54 14.12
N PHE A 228 -16.41 8.89 12.98
CA PHE A 228 -15.55 9.08 11.80
C PHE A 228 -15.41 10.54 11.36
N PRO A 229 -16.47 11.37 11.25
CA PRO A 229 -16.31 12.78 10.87
C PRO A 229 -15.49 13.57 11.89
N GLY A 230 -15.66 13.29 13.18
CA GLY A 230 -14.87 13.91 14.26
C GLY A 230 -13.41 13.50 14.19
N MET A 231 -13.13 12.21 14.04
CA MET A 231 -11.76 11.70 13.93
C MET A 231 -11.01 12.29 12.74
N MET A 232 -11.68 12.48 11.59
CA MET A 232 -11.09 13.09 10.39
C MET A 232 -10.68 14.56 10.58
N MET A 233 -11.26 15.26 11.55
CA MET A 233 -11.01 16.68 11.82
C MET A 233 -10.33 16.90 13.17
N ASN A 234 -10.05 15.84 13.93
CA ASN A 234 -9.37 15.94 15.22
C ASN A 234 -7.88 16.21 15.01
N THR A 235 -7.40 17.32 15.55
CA THR A 235 -5.99 17.70 15.58
C THR A 235 -5.45 17.71 17.00
N PHE A 236 -6.24 17.24 17.97
CA PHE A 236 -5.92 17.22 19.40
C PHE A 236 -5.50 18.58 19.98
N ALA A 237 -5.99 19.69 19.38
CA ALA A 237 -5.61 21.06 19.75
C ALA A 237 -5.97 21.46 21.20
N TYR A 238 -6.81 20.67 21.87
CA TYR A 238 -7.29 20.94 23.24
C TYR A 238 -7.03 19.77 24.20
N THR A 239 -6.20 18.81 23.79
CA THR A 239 -5.81 17.64 24.59
C THR A 239 -4.29 17.53 24.62
N ASP A 240 -3.72 17.35 25.81
CA ASP A 240 -2.27 17.23 25.97
C ASP A 240 -1.81 15.76 25.88
N GLY A 241 -2.74 14.78 25.92
CA GLY A 241 -2.43 13.36 25.94
C GLY A 241 -1.89 12.88 27.29
N ALA A 242 -1.19 11.76 27.30
CA ALA A 242 -0.45 11.30 28.47
C ALA A 242 0.85 12.08 28.63
N ALA A 243 1.31 12.28 29.87
CA ALA A 243 2.54 13.04 30.13
C ALA A 243 3.78 12.45 29.43
N ASP A 244 3.83 11.11 29.34
CA ASP A 244 4.95 10.38 28.71
C ASP A 244 4.76 10.15 27.21
N TYR A 245 3.55 10.40 26.67
CA TYR A 245 3.23 10.27 25.25
C TYR A 245 2.20 11.30 24.84
N PRO A 246 2.64 12.54 24.53
CA PRO A 246 1.76 13.65 24.15
C PRO A 246 0.94 13.38 22.90
N SER A 247 -0.24 13.99 22.77
CA SER A 247 -1.14 13.79 21.62
C SER A 247 -0.53 14.23 20.29
N ASP A 248 0.36 15.21 20.28
CA ASP A 248 1.08 15.66 19.08
C ASP A 248 2.09 14.61 18.60
N GLN A 249 2.80 13.94 19.54
CA GLN A 249 3.67 12.81 19.20
C GLN A 249 2.85 11.61 18.71
N TRP A 250 1.76 11.27 19.39
CA TRP A 250 0.84 10.22 18.91
C TRP A 250 0.34 10.51 17.49
N MET A 251 -0.04 11.77 17.21
CA MET A 251 -0.46 12.18 15.88
C MET A 251 0.66 12.02 14.85
N ALA A 252 1.90 12.32 15.21
CA ALA A 252 3.05 12.15 14.33
C ALA A 252 3.32 10.67 14.02
N ASP A 253 3.34 9.84 15.06
CA ASP A 253 3.70 8.42 14.95
C ASP A 253 2.59 7.56 14.32
N TRP A 254 1.32 7.98 14.45
CA TRP A 254 0.16 7.26 13.93
C TRP A 254 -0.45 7.96 12.71
N THR A 255 -1.14 9.08 12.91
CA THR A 255 -1.94 9.68 11.83
C THR A 255 -1.06 10.19 10.70
N LEU A 256 0.00 10.94 11.01
CA LEU A 256 0.89 11.50 10.00
C LEU A 256 1.67 10.40 9.26
N PHE A 257 2.19 9.42 10.00
CA PHE A 257 2.87 8.27 9.41
C PHE A 257 1.94 7.49 8.47
N PHE A 258 0.74 7.09 8.93
CA PHE A 258 -0.20 6.34 8.11
C PHE A 258 -0.61 7.11 6.86
N TRP A 259 -0.91 8.41 6.96
CA TRP A 259 -1.26 9.22 5.79
C TRP A 259 -0.09 9.34 4.81
N ALA A 260 1.12 9.54 5.30
CA ALA A 260 2.32 9.59 4.46
C ALA A 260 2.56 8.24 3.77
N TRP A 261 2.38 7.14 4.48
CA TRP A 261 2.52 5.79 3.95
C TRP A 261 1.48 5.49 2.87
N TRP A 262 0.20 5.79 3.10
CA TRP A 262 -0.84 5.67 2.09
C TRP A 262 -0.57 6.53 0.86
N ILE A 263 -0.11 7.77 1.04
CA ILE A 263 0.28 8.67 -0.06
C ILE A 263 1.47 8.12 -0.84
N ALA A 264 2.47 7.58 -0.17
CA ALA A 264 3.64 6.97 -0.80
C ALA A 264 3.27 5.72 -1.62
N TRP A 265 2.32 4.92 -1.12
CA TRP A 265 1.79 3.74 -1.81
C TRP A 265 0.79 4.08 -2.92
N ALA A 266 0.13 5.23 -2.87
CA ALA A 266 -0.96 5.56 -3.77
C ALA A 266 -0.59 5.47 -5.26
N PRO A 267 0.57 5.94 -5.76
CA PRO A 267 0.95 5.77 -7.15
C PRO A 267 1.01 4.30 -7.58
N PHE A 268 1.62 3.45 -6.77
CA PHE A 268 1.77 2.02 -7.02
C PHE A 268 0.43 1.30 -7.03
N VAL A 269 -0.27 1.34 -5.90
CA VAL A 269 -1.54 0.61 -5.72
C VAL A 269 -2.57 1.08 -6.73
N SER A 270 -2.68 2.38 -6.94
CA SER A 270 -3.69 2.95 -7.85
C SER A 270 -3.47 2.59 -9.31
N LEU A 271 -2.22 2.48 -9.78
CA LEU A 271 -1.92 1.99 -11.13
C LEU A 271 -2.35 0.53 -11.29
N PHE A 272 -2.06 -0.29 -10.28
CA PHE A 272 -2.49 -1.68 -10.28
C PHE A 272 -4.02 -1.80 -10.25
N LEU A 273 -4.69 -1.06 -9.34
CA LEU A 273 -6.15 -1.05 -9.22
C LEU A 273 -6.83 -0.59 -10.52
N ALA A 274 -6.31 0.44 -11.18
CA ALA A 274 -6.82 0.90 -12.47
C ALA A 274 -6.73 -0.21 -13.52
N ARG A 275 -5.60 -0.94 -13.56
CA ARG A 275 -5.36 -2.02 -14.52
C ARG A 275 -6.31 -3.20 -14.37
N ILE A 276 -6.56 -3.64 -13.14
CA ILE A 276 -7.47 -4.76 -12.88
C ILE A 276 -8.95 -4.38 -13.00
N SER A 277 -9.25 -3.08 -13.02
CA SER A 277 -10.63 -2.55 -13.02
C SER A 277 -11.10 -2.05 -14.38
N ARG A 278 -10.33 -2.29 -15.45
CA ARG A 278 -10.74 -1.92 -16.82
C ARG A 278 -12.13 -2.47 -17.14
N GLY A 279 -13.01 -1.62 -17.68
CA GLY A 279 -14.38 -1.94 -18.04
C GLY A 279 -15.41 -1.78 -16.93
N ARG A 280 -15.00 -1.58 -15.67
CA ARG A 280 -15.91 -1.24 -14.56
C ARG A 280 -16.34 0.22 -14.64
N THR A 281 -17.51 0.53 -14.07
CA THR A 281 -17.93 1.92 -13.90
C THR A 281 -17.14 2.60 -12.79
N LEU A 282 -17.02 3.94 -12.84
CA LEU A 282 -16.38 4.70 -11.78
C LEU A 282 -17.05 4.48 -10.41
N ARG A 283 -18.38 4.30 -10.40
CA ARG A 283 -19.13 3.98 -9.18
C ARG A 283 -18.72 2.63 -8.60
N GLU A 284 -18.76 1.57 -9.42
CA GLU A 284 -18.32 0.23 -9.01
C GLU A 284 -16.89 0.24 -8.49
N PHE A 285 -16.03 0.99 -9.17
CA PHE A 285 -14.63 1.12 -8.78
C PHE A 285 -14.48 1.79 -7.41
N VAL A 286 -15.06 2.97 -7.22
CA VAL A 286 -14.95 3.71 -5.94
C VAL A 286 -15.56 2.93 -4.79
N VAL A 287 -16.79 2.42 -4.98
CA VAL A 287 -17.47 1.64 -3.94
C VAL A 287 -16.68 0.38 -3.61
N GLY A 288 -16.23 -0.36 -4.62
CA GLY A 288 -15.48 -1.60 -4.41
C GLY A 288 -14.13 -1.36 -3.74
N VAL A 289 -13.35 -0.38 -4.21
CA VAL A 289 -12.02 -0.07 -3.63
C VAL A 289 -12.14 0.46 -2.21
N SER A 290 -13.19 1.24 -1.89
CA SER A 290 -13.35 1.78 -0.53
C SER A 290 -13.96 0.78 0.44
N LEU A 291 -14.98 0.00 0.02
CA LEU A 291 -15.75 -0.82 0.97
C LEU A 291 -15.25 -2.25 1.11
N ILE A 292 -14.76 -2.89 0.03
CA ILE A 292 -14.35 -4.30 0.11
C ILE A 292 -13.17 -4.49 1.07
N PRO A 293 -12.05 -3.76 0.91
CA PRO A 293 -10.94 -3.87 1.85
C PRO A 293 -11.29 -3.36 3.24
N PHE A 294 -12.05 -2.26 3.34
CA PHE A 294 -12.50 -1.73 4.61
C PHE A 294 -13.32 -2.75 5.42
N SER A 295 -14.25 -3.46 4.78
CA SER A 295 -15.03 -4.49 5.45
C SER A 295 -14.16 -5.61 6.01
N PHE A 296 -13.11 -6.00 5.28
CA PHE A 296 -12.16 -6.99 5.76
C PHE A 296 -11.32 -6.46 6.93
N ILE A 297 -10.80 -5.24 6.83
CA ILE A 297 -10.02 -4.59 7.90
C ILE A 297 -10.87 -4.46 9.18
N LEU A 298 -12.11 -4.04 9.02
CA LEU A 298 -13.06 -3.93 10.13
C LEU A 298 -13.27 -5.27 10.83
N LEU A 299 -13.48 -6.34 10.07
CA LEU A 299 -13.59 -7.71 10.61
C LEU A 299 -12.28 -8.15 11.26
N TRP A 300 -11.16 -7.97 10.58
CA TRP A 300 -9.84 -8.38 11.05
C TRP A 300 -9.49 -7.73 12.39
N VAL A 301 -9.50 -6.40 12.43
CA VAL A 301 -9.13 -5.64 13.63
C VAL A 301 -10.14 -5.84 14.75
N SER A 302 -11.44 -5.97 14.44
CA SER A 302 -12.45 -6.28 15.47
C SER A 302 -12.26 -7.67 16.08
N ILE A 303 -11.83 -8.67 15.31
CA ILE A 303 -11.62 -10.02 15.82
C ILE A 303 -10.28 -10.11 16.54
N PHE A 304 -9.17 -9.83 15.84
CA PHE A 304 -7.84 -9.98 16.40
C PHE A 304 -7.51 -8.92 17.46
N GLY A 305 -7.86 -7.65 17.20
CA GLY A 305 -7.61 -6.56 18.13
C GLY A 305 -8.37 -6.74 19.44
N ASN A 306 -9.66 -7.09 19.40
CA ASN A 306 -10.41 -7.34 20.64
C ASN A 306 -10.00 -8.66 21.32
N ALA A 307 -9.53 -9.66 20.55
CA ALA A 307 -8.92 -10.84 21.13
C ALA A 307 -7.66 -10.47 21.92
N ALA A 308 -6.81 -9.59 21.39
CA ALA A 308 -5.63 -9.08 22.10
C ALA A 308 -6.01 -8.27 23.34
N LEU A 309 -7.02 -7.39 23.23
CA LEU A 309 -7.51 -6.60 24.37
C LEU A 309 -8.14 -7.45 25.49
N SER A 310 -8.59 -8.68 25.20
CA SER A 310 -9.08 -9.59 26.25
C SER A 310 -7.98 -10.03 27.21
N PHE A 311 -6.72 -9.88 26.82
CA PHE A 311 -5.52 -10.10 27.67
C PHE A 311 -5.01 -8.81 28.33
N ALA A 312 -5.78 -7.71 28.30
CA ALA A 312 -5.39 -6.45 28.93
C ALA A 312 -5.18 -6.55 30.47
N GLY A 313 -5.76 -7.57 31.10
CA GLY A 313 -5.50 -7.90 32.50
C GLY A 313 -4.16 -8.59 32.74
N ASP A 314 -3.51 -9.09 31.69
CA ASP A 314 -2.15 -9.59 31.67
C ASP A 314 -1.26 -8.46 31.10
N GLY A 315 -0.73 -7.62 32.00
CA GLY A 315 0.04 -6.42 31.62
C GLY A 315 1.23 -6.74 30.71
N ASP A 316 1.85 -7.89 30.92
CA ASP A 316 3.02 -8.32 30.14
C ASP A 316 2.69 -8.56 28.67
N PHE A 317 1.49 -9.03 28.34
CA PHE A 317 1.09 -9.29 26.93
C PHE A 317 0.98 -8.00 26.11
N LEU A 318 0.30 -6.98 26.63
CA LEU A 318 0.14 -5.71 25.91
C LEU A 318 1.45 -4.94 25.81
N ASP A 319 2.23 -4.89 26.90
CA ASP A 319 3.54 -4.26 26.92
C ASP A 319 4.48 -4.91 25.90
N LEU A 320 4.46 -6.25 25.81
CA LEU A 320 5.23 -6.97 24.80
C LEU A 320 4.74 -6.66 23.38
N ALA A 321 3.44 -6.57 23.14
CA ALA A 321 2.86 -6.24 21.83
C ALA A 321 3.16 -4.80 21.40
N VAL A 322 3.48 -3.89 22.34
CA VAL A 322 3.90 -2.51 22.05
C VAL A 322 5.41 -2.43 21.83
N ASN A 323 6.20 -3.05 22.72
CA ASN A 323 7.66 -2.97 22.68
C ASN A 323 8.31 -3.90 21.64
N GLN A 324 7.63 -5.01 21.29
CA GLN A 324 8.02 -5.97 20.26
C GLN A 324 6.81 -6.27 19.35
N PRO A 325 6.36 -5.31 18.53
CA PRO A 325 5.11 -5.40 17.80
C PRO A 325 5.07 -6.57 16.81
N GLU A 326 6.22 -7.05 16.34
CA GLU A 326 6.34 -8.26 15.50
C GLU A 326 5.95 -9.53 16.24
N SER A 327 6.03 -9.55 17.56
CA SER A 327 5.71 -10.71 18.40
C SER A 327 4.21 -10.84 18.67
N GLY A 328 3.50 -9.72 18.77
CA GLY A 328 2.13 -9.65 19.30
C GLY A 328 1.15 -10.60 18.63
N PHE A 329 1.24 -10.74 17.31
CA PHE A 329 0.36 -11.63 16.56
C PHE A 329 0.59 -13.11 16.87
N PHE A 330 1.85 -13.52 16.99
CA PHE A 330 2.22 -14.89 17.31
C PHE A 330 1.91 -15.22 18.77
N ASN A 331 2.25 -14.33 19.69
CA ASN A 331 1.93 -14.47 21.10
C ASN A 331 0.41 -14.60 21.34
N LEU A 332 -0.41 -13.86 20.56
CA LEU A 332 -1.86 -14.04 20.61
C LEU A 332 -2.26 -15.44 20.14
N LEU A 333 -1.72 -15.94 19.04
CA LEU A 333 -2.06 -17.25 18.49
C LEU A 333 -1.65 -18.40 19.41
N GLU A 334 -0.60 -18.22 20.22
CA GLU A 334 -0.16 -19.18 21.22
C GLU A 334 -1.15 -19.36 22.38
N GLN A 335 -2.01 -18.36 22.63
CA GLN A 335 -3.09 -18.46 23.62
C GLN A 335 -4.29 -19.31 23.13
N TYR A 336 -4.30 -19.70 21.86
CA TYR A 336 -5.42 -20.44 21.25
C TYR A 336 -5.11 -21.94 21.07
N PRO A 337 -6.14 -22.81 21.08
CA PRO A 337 -5.95 -24.23 20.82
C PRO A 337 -5.30 -24.47 19.45
N GLY A 338 -4.34 -25.38 19.41
CA GLY A 338 -3.64 -25.71 18.17
C GLY A 338 -2.62 -24.65 17.73
N ALA A 339 -1.92 -24.02 18.69
CA ALA A 339 -0.93 -22.96 18.47
C ALA A 339 0.06 -23.27 17.34
N LEU A 340 0.63 -24.49 17.32
CA LEU A 340 1.57 -24.89 16.27
C LEU A 340 0.94 -24.78 14.87
N PHE A 341 -0.31 -25.18 14.72
CA PHE A 341 -1.03 -25.08 13.44
C PHE A 341 -1.31 -23.62 13.07
N THR A 342 -1.84 -22.82 14.01
CA THR A 342 -2.21 -21.43 13.74
C THR A 342 -0.99 -20.53 13.49
N VAL A 343 0.08 -20.71 14.27
CA VAL A 343 1.35 -20.00 14.05
C VAL A 343 1.98 -20.40 12.70
N SER A 344 1.96 -21.70 12.35
CA SER A 344 2.42 -22.16 11.02
C SER A 344 1.59 -21.54 9.89
N LEU A 345 0.26 -21.51 10.04
CA LEU A 345 -0.65 -20.91 9.09
C LEU A 345 -0.41 -19.39 8.95
N ALA A 346 -0.12 -18.70 10.07
CA ALA A 346 0.21 -17.29 10.08
C ALA A 346 1.52 -16.99 9.35
N VAL A 347 2.58 -17.79 9.59
CA VAL A 347 3.86 -17.64 8.89
C VAL A 347 3.70 -17.84 7.38
N VAL A 348 2.96 -18.88 6.96
CA VAL A 348 2.69 -19.14 5.54
C VAL A 348 1.88 -18.01 4.90
N THR A 349 0.85 -17.53 5.60
CA THR A 349 0.02 -16.41 5.14
C THR A 349 0.85 -15.13 5.03
N GLY A 350 1.65 -14.82 6.06
CA GLY A 350 2.56 -13.68 6.08
C GLY A 350 3.60 -13.76 4.95
N LEU A 351 4.18 -14.93 4.68
CA LEU A 351 5.11 -15.12 3.57
C LEU A 351 4.43 -14.84 2.21
N PHE A 352 3.20 -15.29 2.01
CA PHE A 352 2.49 -15.02 0.77
C PHE A 352 2.13 -13.54 0.62
N PHE A 353 1.73 -12.85 1.68
CA PHE A 353 1.55 -11.40 1.68
C PHE A 353 2.85 -10.69 1.32
N TYR A 354 3.95 -11.08 1.96
CA TYR A 354 5.27 -10.52 1.74
C TYR A 354 5.73 -10.64 0.29
N VAL A 355 5.66 -11.85 -0.28
CA VAL A 355 6.06 -12.12 -1.67
C VAL A 355 5.15 -11.40 -2.67
N THR A 356 3.83 -11.38 -2.45
CA THR A 356 2.91 -10.69 -3.36
C THR A 356 3.11 -9.18 -3.37
N SER A 357 3.45 -8.58 -2.23
CA SER A 357 3.78 -7.15 -2.14
C SER A 357 5.08 -6.83 -2.88
N ALA A 358 6.13 -7.64 -2.70
CA ALA A 358 7.41 -7.47 -3.39
C ALA A 358 7.27 -7.62 -4.92
N ASP A 359 6.53 -8.64 -5.38
CA ASP A 359 6.34 -8.91 -6.81
C ASP A 359 5.49 -7.83 -7.49
N SER A 360 4.37 -7.46 -6.87
CA SER A 360 3.50 -6.39 -7.38
C SER A 360 4.20 -5.04 -7.40
N GLY A 361 4.99 -4.72 -6.37
CA GLY A 361 5.76 -3.49 -6.28
C GLY A 361 6.80 -3.37 -7.38
N SER A 362 7.61 -4.42 -7.58
CA SER A 362 8.65 -4.45 -8.62
C SER A 362 8.04 -4.35 -10.03
N LEU A 363 6.89 -4.99 -10.27
CA LEU A 363 6.16 -4.90 -11.53
C LEU A 363 5.73 -3.46 -11.83
N VAL A 364 5.09 -2.80 -10.86
CA VAL A 364 4.60 -1.43 -11.09
C VAL A 364 5.74 -0.43 -11.23
N MET A 365 6.82 -0.55 -10.44
CA MET A 365 7.99 0.30 -10.60
C MET A 365 8.65 0.11 -11.97
N ALA A 366 8.75 -1.12 -12.47
CA ALA A 366 9.22 -1.37 -13.82
C ALA A 366 8.32 -0.71 -14.88
N ASN A 367 6.99 -0.74 -14.68
CA ASN A 367 6.04 -0.08 -15.57
C ASN A 367 6.17 1.45 -15.52
N MET A 368 6.37 2.04 -14.33
CA MET A 368 6.53 3.48 -14.14
C MET A 368 7.81 4.02 -14.80
N THR A 369 8.87 3.21 -14.82
CA THR A 369 10.20 3.61 -15.30
C THR A 369 10.50 3.17 -16.74
N SER A 370 9.59 2.43 -17.38
CA SER A 370 9.74 1.94 -18.74
C SER A 370 8.80 2.64 -19.72
N LYS A 371 9.22 2.74 -20.98
CA LYS A 371 8.32 3.18 -22.06
C LYS A 371 7.36 2.06 -22.41
N ALA A 372 6.10 2.22 -22.03
CA ALA A 372 5.05 1.27 -22.37
C ALA A 372 4.76 1.29 -23.88
N SER A 373 4.75 0.13 -24.53
CA SER A 373 4.34 -0.04 -25.93
C SER A 373 2.81 -0.01 -26.08
N SER A 374 2.09 -0.38 -25.03
CA SER A 374 0.62 -0.32 -24.94
C SER A 374 0.18 -0.16 -23.50
N THR A 375 -1.10 0.18 -23.28
CA THR A 375 -1.67 0.29 -21.91
C THR A 375 -1.72 -1.03 -21.14
N ASP A 376 -1.59 -2.15 -21.84
CA ASP A 376 -1.61 -3.50 -21.28
C ASP A 376 -0.22 -4.16 -21.26
N SER A 377 0.84 -3.49 -21.75
CA SER A 377 2.21 -4.02 -21.73
C SER A 377 2.86 -3.88 -20.37
N ASP A 378 3.55 -4.93 -19.94
CA ASP A 378 4.40 -4.90 -18.76
C ASP A 378 5.77 -4.30 -19.09
N GLY A 379 6.40 -3.72 -18.08
CA GLY A 379 7.80 -3.32 -18.13
C GLY A 379 8.72 -4.52 -18.39
N PRO A 380 9.91 -4.29 -18.95
CA PRO A 380 10.80 -5.38 -19.29
C PRO A 380 11.24 -6.17 -18.04
N PRO A 381 11.41 -7.50 -18.13
CA PRO A 381 11.74 -8.35 -16.98
C PRO A 381 12.97 -7.88 -16.20
N TRP A 382 14.01 -7.40 -16.90
CA TRP A 382 15.21 -6.89 -16.26
C TRP A 382 14.94 -5.72 -15.32
N ALA A 383 14.02 -4.81 -15.71
CA ALA A 383 13.69 -3.66 -14.87
C ALA A 383 12.96 -4.09 -13.57
N ARG A 384 12.12 -5.15 -13.64
CA ARG A 384 11.49 -5.72 -12.45
C ARG A 384 12.52 -6.31 -11.50
N ILE A 385 13.50 -7.04 -12.03
CA ILE A 385 14.59 -7.60 -11.23
C ILE A 385 15.39 -6.49 -10.56
N VAL A 386 15.78 -5.46 -11.32
CA VAL A 386 16.52 -4.31 -10.79
C VAL A 386 15.75 -3.64 -9.66
N TRP A 387 14.45 -3.37 -9.84
CA TRP A 387 13.63 -2.73 -8.82
C TRP A 387 13.42 -3.62 -7.58
N ALA A 388 13.25 -4.92 -7.74
CA ALA A 388 13.16 -5.86 -6.63
C ALA A 388 14.44 -5.86 -5.79
N VAL A 389 15.61 -5.87 -6.44
CA VAL A 389 16.91 -5.84 -5.76
C VAL A 389 17.14 -4.50 -5.06
N ILE A 390 16.88 -3.36 -5.74
CA ILE A 390 17.07 -2.02 -5.16
C ILE A 390 16.17 -1.84 -3.93
N THR A 391 14.89 -2.20 -4.04
CA THR A 391 13.95 -2.06 -2.93
C THR A 391 14.35 -2.95 -1.74
N GLY A 392 14.71 -4.21 -2.00
CA GLY A 392 15.19 -5.11 -0.95
C GLY A 392 16.46 -4.61 -0.28
N ALA A 393 17.44 -4.12 -1.06
CA ALA A 393 18.68 -3.55 -0.53
C ALA A 393 18.41 -2.29 0.32
N LEU A 394 17.56 -1.38 -0.17
CA LEU A 394 17.18 -0.17 0.58
C LEU A 394 16.51 -0.55 1.92
N THR A 395 15.58 -1.49 1.89
CA THR A 395 14.90 -1.97 3.10
C THR A 395 15.92 -2.50 4.12
N LEU A 396 16.86 -3.35 3.70
CA LEU A 396 17.88 -3.89 4.60
C LEU A 396 18.78 -2.81 5.18
N VAL A 397 19.22 -1.84 4.37
CA VAL A 397 20.04 -0.72 4.84
C VAL A 397 19.30 0.08 5.91
N MET A 398 18.03 0.38 5.69
CA MET A 398 17.21 1.13 6.63
C MET A 398 16.97 0.34 7.94
N LEU A 399 16.68 -0.96 7.84
CA LEU A 399 16.55 -1.83 9.01
C LEU A 399 17.84 -1.91 9.82
N PHE A 400 19.00 -1.85 9.16
CA PHE A 400 20.30 -1.88 9.82
C PHE A 400 20.60 -0.60 10.62
N ILE A 401 20.03 0.55 10.21
CA ILE A 401 20.28 1.85 10.89
C ILE A 401 19.52 1.91 12.22
N ASP A 402 18.18 1.81 12.18
CA ASP A 402 17.31 1.91 13.36
C ASP A 402 15.97 1.17 13.15
N GLY A 403 16.04 0.00 12.55
CA GLY A 403 14.89 -0.87 12.35
C GLY A 403 13.76 -0.26 11.53
N VAL A 404 12.53 -0.61 11.90
CA VAL A 404 11.30 -0.18 11.19
C VAL A 404 11.10 1.33 11.33
N TYR A 405 11.52 1.96 12.43
CA TYR A 405 11.35 3.39 12.68
C TYR A 405 11.99 4.26 11.60
N THR A 406 13.22 3.95 11.17
CA THR A 406 13.88 4.67 10.06
C THR A 406 13.07 4.63 8.76
N LEU A 407 12.46 3.47 8.45
CA LEU A 407 11.60 3.32 7.27
C LEU A 407 10.35 4.19 7.38
N GLN A 408 9.74 4.25 8.56
CA GLN A 408 8.56 5.09 8.82
C GLN A 408 8.91 6.58 8.68
N ALA A 409 9.97 7.04 9.35
CA ALA A 409 10.42 8.43 9.29
C ALA A 409 10.76 8.88 7.86
N ALA A 410 11.51 8.06 7.11
CA ALA A 410 11.84 8.33 5.71
C ALA A 410 10.57 8.44 4.83
N THR A 411 9.56 7.62 5.10
CA THR A 411 8.29 7.64 4.36
C THR A 411 7.49 8.91 4.64
N VAL A 412 7.51 9.42 5.88
CA VAL A 412 6.88 10.70 6.25
C VAL A 412 7.52 11.85 5.46
N VAL A 413 8.85 11.90 5.38
CA VAL A 413 9.57 12.93 4.62
C VAL A 413 9.20 12.93 3.14
N VAL A 414 9.10 11.74 2.54
CA VAL A 414 8.76 11.59 1.11
C VAL A 414 7.27 11.78 0.85
N GLY A 415 6.40 11.45 1.79
CA GLY A 415 4.95 11.58 1.68
C GLY A 415 4.49 13.03 1.50
N LEU A 416 5.14 13.99 2.16
CA LEU A 416 4.77 15.40 2.10
C LEU A 416 4.77 15.98 0.66
N PRO A 417 5.83 15.90 -0.15
CA PRO A 417 5.80 16.38 -1.53
C PRO A 417 4.81 15.60 -2.41
N LEU A 418 4.59 14.32 -2.14
CA LEU A 418 3.61 13.52 -2.86
C LEU A 418 2.16 13.90 -2.54
N SER A 419 1.88 14.46 -1.38
CA SER A 419 0.54 14.96 -1.04
C SER A 419 0.09 16.04 -2.02
N ILE A 420 1.01 16.90 -2.47
CA ILE A 420 0.74 17.92 -3.49
C ILE A 420 0.29 17.27 -4.80
N LEU A 421 0.92 16.15 -5.18
CA LEU A 421 0.53 15.39 -6.38
C LEU A 421 -0.91 14.84 -6.25
N VAL A 422 -1.29 14.32 -5.08
CA VAL A 422 -2.64 13.81 -4.83
C VAL A 422 -3.67 14.93 -4.98
N TYR A 423 -3.42 16.13 -4.43
CA TYR A 423 -4.29 17.29 -4.61
C TYR A 423 -4.39 17.73 -6.07
N LEU A 424 -3.29 17.72 -6.82
CA LEU A 424 -3.31 18.04 -8.26
C LEU A 424 -4.13 17.01 -9.05
N VAL A 425 -4.05 15.72 -8.71
CA VAL A 425 -4.87 14.67 -9.31
C VAL A 425 -6.35 14.87 -8.98
N MET A 426 -6.68 15.26 -7.75
CA MET A 426 -8.04 15.58 -7.34
C MET A 426 -8.62 16.75 -8.18
N LEU A 427 -7.85 17.83 -8.37
CA LEU A 427 -8.23 18.95 -9.22
C LEU A 427 -8.41 18.53 -10.70
N SER A 428 -7.54 17.64 -11.20
CA SER A 428 -7.65 17.06 -12.54
C SER A 428 -8.96 16.31 -12.73
N LEU A 429 -9.30 15.44 -11.78
CA LEU A 429 -10.55 14.68 -11.79
C LEU A 429 -11.77 15.58 -11.70
N TRP A 430 -11.73 16.58 -10.84
CA TRP A 430 -12.82 17.55 -10.72
C TRP A 430 -13.08 18.29 -12.05
N LYS A 431 -12.01 18.73 -12.72
CA LYS A 431 -12.11 19.40 -14.03
C LYS A 431 -12.69 18.47 -15.10
N VAL A 432 -12.23 17.22 -15.16
CA VAL A 432 -12.72 16.23 -16.13
C VAL A 432 -14.15 15.80 -15.82
N SER A 433 -14.50 15.65 -14.54
CA SER A 433 -15.86 15.28 -14.17
C SER A 433 -16.90 16.31 -14.61
N ARG A 434 -16.56 17.60 -14.60
CA ARG A 434 -17.42 18.66 -15.14
C ARG A 434 -17.59 18.53 -16.65
N THR A 435 -16.52 18.22 -17.37
CA THR A 435 -16.59 18.01 -18.82
C THR A 435 -17.44 16.79 -19.17
N GLU A 436 -17.23 15.65 -18.48
CA GLU A 436 -18.06 14.45 -18.67
C GLU A 436 -19.53 14.69 -18.33
N GLN A 437 -19.80 15.50 -17.29
CA GLN A 437 -21.17 15.87 -16.94
C GLN A 437 -21.83 16.67 -18.08
N MET A 438 -21.14 17.68 -18.61
CA MET A 438 -21.65 18.49 -19.72
C MET A 438 -21.88 17.64 -20.99
N ASP A 439 -20.99 16.69 -21.28
CA ASP A 439 -21.15 15.78 -22.41
C ASP A 439 -22.35 14.84 -22.23
N LEU A 440 -22.56 14.33 -21.03
CA LEU A 440 -23.72 13.49 -20.68
C LEU A 440 -25.04 14.28 -20.79
N ASP A 441 -25.05 15.52 -20.29
CA ASP A 441 -26.23 16.40 -20.36
C ASP A 441 -26.55 16.78 -21.81
N ALA A 442 -25.52 17.07 -22.62
CA ALA A 442 -25.69 17.37 -24.07
C ALA A 442 -26.25 16.16 -24.83
N ARG A 443 -25.75 14.95 -24.57
CA ARG A 443 -26.28 13.70 -25.16
C ARG A 443 -27.73 13.46 -24.74
N THR A 444 -28.09 13.71 -23.49
CA THR A 444 -29.45 13.55 -22.97
C THR A 444 -30.41 14.58 -23.63
N ALA A 445 -29.96 15.81 -23.81
CA ALA A 445 -30.73 16.87 -24.47
C ALA A 445 -30.91 16.61 -25.99
N ALA A 446 -29.93 15.97 -26.64
CA ALA A 446 -30.01 15.63 -28.06
C ALA A 446 -30.91 14.39 -28.36
N LEU A 447 -31.22 13.55 -27.38
CA LEU A 447 -32.07 12.37 -27.57
C LEU A 447 -33.48 12.67 -28.10
N PRO A 448 -34.20 13.71 -27.66
CA PRO A 448 -35.47 14.10 -28.24
C PRO A 448 -35.33 14.57 -29.69
N GLY A 449 -34.23 15.27 -30.03
CA GLY A 449 -33.94 15.77 -31.38
C GLY A 449 -33.56 14.68 -32.38
N VAL A 450 -32.93 13.59 -31.96
CA VAL A 450 -32.53 12.46 -32.82
C VAL A 450 -33.73 11.64 -33.27
N LEU A 451 -34.80 11.58 -32.49
CA LEU A 451 -36.06 10.94 -32.91
C LEU A 451 -36.78 11.76 -33.97
N THR A 452 -36.57 13.09 -34.02
CA THR A 452 -37.13 14.00 -34.99
C THR A 452 -36.21 14.32 -36.18
N SER A 453 -34.87 14.14 -36.04
CA SER A 453 -33.86 14.56 -37.02
C SER A 453 -33.33 13.45 -37.93
N ARG A 454 -33.91 12.24 -37.93
CA ARG A 454 -33.71 11.29 -39.02
C ARG A 454 -34.19 11.83 -40.39
N VAL A 455 -34.67 13.08 -40.42
CA VAL A 455 -35.20 13.76 -41.60
C VAL A 455 -34.35 14.95 -42.09
N ARG A 456 -33.33 15.43 -41.32
CA ARG A 456 -32.48 16.54 -41.78
C ARG A 456 -31.01 16.25 -41.52
N GLY A 457 -30.27 15.99 -42.61
CA GLY A 457 -28.80 15.95 -42.57
C GLY A 457 -28.23 17.31 -42.18
N GLY A 458 -27.45 17.33 -41.12
CA GLY A 458 -26.71 18.51 -40.66
C GLY A 458 -25.38 18.07 -40.06
N GLU A 459 -24.32 18.61 -40.64
CA GLU A 459 -22.91 18.40 -40.24
C GLU A 459 -22.67 18.68 -38.76
N SER A 460 -22.09 17.71 -38.07
CA SER A 460 -21.60 17.88 -36.73
C SER A 460 -20.22 18.59 -36.75
N HIS A 461 -20.13 19.79 -36.19
CA HIS A 461 -18.85 20.42 -35.86
C HIS A 461 -18.14 19.57 -34.80
N ASP A 462 -17.17 18.76 -35.22
CA ASP A 462 -16.25 18.00 -34.37
C ASP A 462 -15.35 18.99 -33.60
N ARG A 463 -15.75 19.34 -32.39
CA ARG A 463 -14.85 19.98 -31.46
C ARG A 463 -13.77 18.97 -31.07
N VAL A 464 -12.50 19.23 -31.44
CA VAL A 464 -11.36 18.40 -31.06
C VAL A 464 -11.31 18.28 -29.54
N PRO A 465 -11.46 17.07 -28.97
CA PRO A 465 -11.46 16.88 -27.53
C PRO A 465 -10.18 17.37 -26.87
N TRP A 466 -10.25 17.86 -25.62
CA TRP A 466 -9.11 18.40 -24.89
C TRP A 466 -7.94 17.40 -24.79
N TRP A 467 -8.22 16.11 -24.70
CA TRP A 467 -7.22 15.05 -24.61
C TRP A 467 -6.42 14.89 -25.92
N GLN A 468 -7.02 15.08 -27.08
CA GLN A 468 -6.28 15.10 -28.35
C GLN A 468 -5.34 16.33 -28.43
N ARG A 469 -5.73 17.45 -27.82
CA ARG A 469 -4.86 18.61 -27.68
C ARG A 469 -3.71 18.38 -26.70
N ALA A 470 -3.89 17.54 -25.68
CA ALA A 470 -2.85 17.18 -24.71
C ALA A 470 -1.83 16.17 -25.27
N CYS A 471 -2.21 15.27 -26.16
CA CYS A 471 -1.34 14.22 -26.71
C CYS A 471 -0.37 14.71 -27.80
N GLY A 472 -0.68 15.81 -28.51
CA GLY A 472 0.09 16.22 -29.69
C GLY A 472 0.08 15.17 -30.82
N ALA A 473 1.08 15.18 -31.69
CA ALA A 473 1.19 14.27 -32.86
C ALA A 473 1.49 12.79 -32.51
N ALA A 474 1.69 12.47 -31.23
CA ALA A 474 2.03 11.11 -30.78
C ALA A 474 0.84 10.23 -30.43
N CYS A 475 -0.40 10.76 -30.43
CA CYS A 475 -1.60 9.94 -30.24
C CYS A 475 -2.00 9.34 -31.59
N PRO A 476 -2.17 8.00 -31.69
CA PRO A 476 -2.77 7.41 -32.86
C PRO A 476 -4.18 7.98 -33.01
N THR A 477 -4.43 8.66 -34.12
CA THR A 477 -5.79 9.02 -34.51
C THR A 477 -6.61 7.74 -34.54
N PRO A 478 -7.79 7.67 -33.91
CA PRO A 478 -8.68 6.56 -34.14
C PRO A 478 -8.96 6.55 -35.65
N THR A 479 -8.41 5.55 -36.34
CA THR A 479 -8.81 5.28 -37.73
C THR A 479 -10.32 5.21 -37.74
N ARG A 480 -10.98 6.11 -38.49
CA ARG A 480 -12.38 5.98 -38.81
C ARG A 480 -12.57 4.52 -39.20
N ALA A 481 -13.33 3.78 -38.42
CA ALA A 481 -13.79 2.48 -38.84
C ALA A 481 -14.44 2.70 -40.20
N GLY A 482 -13.79 2.21 -41.25
CA GLY A 482 -14.39 2.18 -42.59
C GLY A 482 -15.75 1.51 -42.45
N PRO A 483 -16.71 1.76 -43.38
CA PRO A 483 -18.01 1.15 -43.32
C PRO A 483 -17.82 -0.36 -43.15
N ALA A 484 -18.46 -0.93 -42.13
CA ALA A 484 -18.39 -2.35 -41.82
C ALA A 484 -18.64 -3.13 -43.12
N PRO A 485 -17.79 -4.09 -43.50
CA PRO A 485 -18.04 -4.89 -44.68
C PRO A 485 -19.39 -5.56 -44.48
N SER A 486 -20.29 -5.30 -45.44
CA SER A 486 -21.61 -5.94 -45.52
C SER A 486 -21.37 -7.45 -45.56
N TRP A 487 -21.59 -8.14 -44.47
CA TRP A 487 -21.64 -9.60 -44.42
C TRP A 487 -22.82 -10.04 -45.30
N ARG A 488 -22.58 -10.21 -46.65
CA ARG A 488 -23.43 -11.04 -47.48
C ARG A 488 -23.42 -12.43 -46.82
N ARG A 489 -24.59 -12.85 -46.38
CA ARG A 489 -24.87 -14.24 -46.03
C ARG A 489 -24.52 -15.10 -47.25
N SER A 490 -23.33 -15.64 -47.32
CA SER A 490 -22.96 -16.71 -48.19
C SER A 490 -23.69 -17.96 -47.71
N ARG A 491 -24.56 -18.50 -48.58
CA ARG A 491 -25.20 -19.80 -48.39
C ARG A 491 -24.11 -20.87 -48.17
N PRO A 492 -24.32 -21.84 -47.29
CA PRO A 492 -23.39 -22.95 -47.15
C PRO A 492 -23.37 -23.80 -48.42
N PRO A 493 -22.22 -24.27 -48.90
CA PRO A 493 -22.13 -25.19 -50.03
C PRO A 493 -22.75 -26.54 -49.67
N PRO A 494 -23.32 -27.26 -50.67
CA PRO A 494 -23.97 -28.56 -50.44
C PRO A 494 -22.96 -29.62 -50.01
N SER A 495 -23.36 -30.40 -49.03
CA SER A 495 -22.63 -31.55 -48.50
C SER A 495 -22.25 -32.57 -49.57
N ARG A 496 -20.98 -32.76 -49.87
CA ARG A 496 -20.49 -33.92 -50.62
C ARG A 496 -20.41 -35.13 -49.70
N ARG A 497 -21.17 -36.17 -50.04
CA ARG A 497 -21.11 -37.51 -49.46
C ARG A 497 -19.72 -38.12 -49.65
N SER A 498 -19.16 -38.63 -48.60
CA SER A 498 -17.97 -39.49 -48.63
C SER A 498 -18.32 -40.91 -49.05
N PRO A 499 -17.48 -41.63 -49.84
CA PRO A 499 -17.56 -43.08 -49.96
C PRO A 499 -16.70 -43.76 -48.90
N ARG A 500 -17.30 -44.78 -48.29
CA ARG A 500 -16.63 -45.80 -47.49
C ARG A 500 -15.68 -46.63 -48.35
N SER A 501 -14.47 -46.94 -47.88
CA SER A 501 -13.87 -48.26 -48.11
C SER A 501 -12.60 -48.42 -47.23
N ARG A 502 -12.67 -49.39 -46.34
CA ARG A 502 -11.84 -50.57 -46.18
C ARG A 502 -10.37 -50.34 -45.83
N ALA A 503 -10.00 -50.76 -44.61
CA ALA A 503 -8.65 -51.21 -44.23
C ALA A 503 -8.22 -52.47 -45.06
N PRO A 504 -6.90 -52.73 -45.21
CA PRO A 504 -6.27 -53.72 -44.33
C PRO A 504 -4.78 -53.47 -43.94
N SER A 505 -4.45 -54.03 -42.75
CA SER A 505 -3.31 -54.81 -42.34
C SER A 505 -1.85 -54.37 -42.57
N ALA A 506 -1.16 -54.26 -41.45
CA ALA A 506 0.18 -54.68 -41.05
C ALA A 506 1.25 -55.02 -42.13
N ARG A 507 2.45 -54.44 -41.96
CA ARG A 507 3.75 -55.15 -41.94
C ARG A 507 4.92 -54.22 -41.60
N THR A 508 5.62 -54.56 -40.52
CA THR A 508 7.07 -54.67 -40.31
C THR A 508 8.07 -53.65 -40.89
N SER A 509 8.90 -53.17 -39.93
CA SER A 509 10.23 -52.52 -40.09
C SER A 509 11.19 -53.22 -41.07
N PRO A 510 12.31 -52.61 -41.56
CA PRO A 510 13.44 -52.37 -40.68
C PRO A 510 14.26 -51.07 -40.93
N ALA A 511 15.19 -50.85 -40.00
CA ALA A 511 16.23 -49.87 -39.95
C ALA A 511 17.22 -49.88 -41.12
N ILE A 512 17.76 -48.70 -41.48
CA ILE A 512 19.13 -48.58 -42.01
C ILE A 512 19.68 -47.21 -41.62
N ALA A 513 20.95 -47.27 -41.22
CA ALA A 513 21.80 -46.24 -40.64
C ALA A 513 22.48 -45.34 -41.70
N ALA A 514 23.08 -44.26 -41.14
CA ALA A 514 24.29 -43.56 -41.59
C ALA A 514 24.18 -42.54 -42.72
N ASN A 515 24.47 -41.27 -42.44
CA ASN A 515 25.79 -40.69 -42.73
C ASN A 515 25.85 -39.19 -42.34
N ILE A 516 26.89 -38.91 -41.57
CA ILE A 516 27.46 -37.60 -41.31
C ILE A 516 28.36 -37.24 -42.50
N PRO A 517 28.51 -35.94 -42.83
CA PRO A 517 29.87 -35.44 -42.86
C PRO A 517 30.08 -34.14 -42.08
N THR A 518 31.06 -34.20 -41.24
CA THR A 518 31.92 -33.16 -40.67
C THR A 518 32.61 -32.32 -41.74
N THR A 519 32.65 -30.99 -41.53
CA THR A 519 33.78 -30.15 -41.98
C THR A 519 33.84 -28.93 -41.04
N ALA A 520 34.73 -28.90 -40.12
CA ALA A 520 36.05 -28.31 -40.05
C ALA A 520 36.06 -26.77 -39.84
N CYS A 521 36.30 -26.42 -38.62
CA CYS A 521 37.35 -25.59 -38.05
C CYS A 521 37.92 -24.43 -38.91
N ARG A 522 37.80 -23.20 -38.37
CA ARG A 522 38.93 -22.27 -38.39
C ARG A 522 38.93 -21.41 -37.13
N THR A 523 39.89 -21.67 -36.31
CA THR A 523 40.48 -20.86 -35.26
C THR A 523 41.22 -19.69 -35.87
N SER A 524 41.05 -18.50 -35.31
CA SER A 524 42.07 -17.43 -35.39
C SER A 524 42.25 -16.80 -34.03
N THR A 525 43.31 -17.20 -33.40
CA THR A 525 44.02 -16.57 -32.29
C THR A 525 44.52 -15.18 -32.69
N TRP A 526 44.31 -14.19 -31.85
CA TRP A 526 45.19 -13.02 -31.78
C TRP A 526 45.57 -12.77 -30.32
N SER A 527 46.89 -12.69 -30.19
CA SER A 527 47.71 -12.63 -29.01
C SER A 527 47.71 -11.25 -28.36
N SER A 528 47.89 -11.35 -27.06
CA SER A 528 48.36 -10.33 -26.12
C SER A 528 49.52 -9.44 -26.63
N ARG A 529 49.44 -8.12 -26.40
CA ARG A 529 50.61 -7.32 -26.10
C ARG A 529 50.28 -6.25 -25.05
N SER A 530 50.92 -6.42 -23.95
CA SER A 530 51.22 -5.49 -22.89
C SER A 530 51.95 -4.24 -23.38
N LEU A 531 51.57 -3.07 -22.85
CA LEU A 531 52.48 -1.93 -22.68
C LEU A 531 51.89 -0.96 -21.60
N MET A 532 52.45 -1.03 -20.42
CA MET A 532 52.67 0.08 -19.49
C MET A 532 54.14 0.54 -19.73
N PRO A 533 54.63 1.70 -19.28
CA PRO A 533 54.07 2.78 -18.46
C PRO A 533 54.48 4.21 -18.94
N ARG A 534 53.98 5.26 -18.31
CA ARG A 534 54.84 6.39 -17.89
C ARG A 534 54.08 7.38 -16.99
N THR A 535 54.67 7.51 -15.83
CA THR A 535 54.54 8.55 -14.82
C THR A 535 54.84 9.95 -15.32
N SER A 536 54.10 10.97 -14.91
CA SER A 536 54.61 12.31 -14.69
C SER A 536 53.86 13.00 -13.55
N SER A 537 54.64 13.27 -12.54
CA SER A 537 54.43 14.11 -11.37
C SER A 537 54.17 15.55 -11.73
N ILE A 538 53.20 16.21 -11.11
CA ILE A 538 53.23 17.64 -10.85
C ILE A 538 52.71 17.92 -9.44
N ARG A 539 53.55 18.61 -8.69
CA ARG A 539 53.43 19.03 -7.27
C ARG A 539 52.49 20.24 -7.12
N PRO A 540 52.09 20.56 -5.89
CA PRO A 540 51.02 21.48 -5.58
C PRO A 540 51.47 22.91 -5.37
N THR A 541 50.63 23.86 -5.69
CA THR A 541 50.77 25.26 -5.29
C THR A 541 49.93 25.59 -4.07
N ARG A 542 50.62 26.00 -3.02
CA ARG A 542 50.09 26.63 -1.81
C ARG A 542 49.54 28.01 -2.14
N SER A 543 48.37 28.36 -1.64
CA SER A 543 48.06 29.74 -1.30
C SER A 543 47.52 29.82 0.15
N ARG A 544 48.27 30.59 0.90
CA ARG A 544 47.96 31.02 2.29
C ARG A 544 46.89 32.11 2.22
N THR A 545 45.91 32.03 3.13
CA THR A 545 45.27 33.24 3.65
C THR A 545 44.88 33.04 5.12
N ARG A 546 45.56 33.79 5.86
CA ARG A 546 45.53 34.29 7.24
C ARG A 546 44.27 34.04 8.05
N CYS A 547 44.53 33.44 9.22
CA CYS A 547 43.79 33.56 10.47
C CYS A 547 43.80 35.00 10.97
N ARG A 548 42.68 35.46 11.54
CA ARG A 548 42.67 36.55 12.53
C ARG A 548 41.82 36.07 13.72
N ALA A 549 42.50 36.16 14.87
CA ALA A 549 42.04 35.72 16.19
C ALA A 549 41.18 36.80 16.86
N SER A 550 40.27 36.31 17.66
CA SER A 550 39.75 36.64 19.02
C SER A 550 40.00 38.04 19.59
N PRO A 551 39.16 38.55 20.54
CA PRO A 551 39.10 37.99 21.89
C PRO A 551 37.72 38.02 22.62
N ARG A 552 37.67 37.10 23.55
CA ARG A 552 36.98 36.97 24.83
C ARG A 552 36.40 38.23 25.47
N THR A 553 35.18 38.07 26.11
CA THR A 553 34.89 38.52 27.48
C THR A 553 33.66 37.79 28.04
N SER A 554 33.80 37.20 29.21
CA SER A 554 32.76 36.71 30.12
C SER A 554 32.77 37.59 31.37
N PRO A 555 31.96 37.28 32.45
CA PRO A 555 30.65 37.83 32.78
C PRO A 555 30.73 38.86 33.93
N PRO A 556 29.66 39.25 34.60
CA PRO A 556 29.41 38.72 35.92
C PRO A 556 27.94 38.55 36.37
N CYS A 557 27.84 37.74 37.37
CA CYS A 557 26.83 37.46 38.36
C CYS A 557 26.26 38.71 39.06
N GLY A 558 24.98 38.65 39.42
CA GLY A 558 24.39 39.66 40.30
C GLY A 558 23.09 39.13 40.92
N THR A 559 23.15 38.80 42.17
CA THR A 559 22.13 38.47 43.15
C THR A 559 21.34 39.68 43.62
N SER A 560 20.03 39.53 43.92
CA SER A 560 19.25 40.16 45.03
C SER A 560 17.78 39.73 44.91
N THR A 561 17.28 38.90 45.81
CA THR A 561 16.56 39.12 47.11
C THR A 561 15.54 40.26 47.11
N THR A 562 14.30 39.89 47.42
CA THR A 562 13.30 40.39 48.44
C THR A 562 11.88 40.27 47.87
N ALA A 563 11.04 39.47 48.47
CA ALA A 563 10.18 39.57 49.65
C ALA A 563 8.72 39.97 49.35
N SER A 564 7.80 39.07 49.69
CA SER A 564 6.59 39.16 50.51
C SER A 564 5.34 39.93 50.02
N ARG A 565 4.24 39.20 50.08
CA ARG A 565 2.96 39.38 50.85
C ARG A 565 1.79 38.71 50.13
N SER A 566 1.22 37.66 50.68
CA SER A 566 0.09 37.48 51.61
C SER A 566 -1.23 38.13 51.20
N SER A 567 -2.24 37.30 50.96
CA SER A 567 -3.57 37.34 51.60
C SER A 567 -4.47 36.25 51.00
N ARG A 568 -4.78 35.25 51.78
CA ARG A 568 -6.05 34.94 52.46
C ARG A 568 -7.17 34.42 51.57
N ALA A 569 -7.48 33.17 51.88
CA ALA A 569 -8.73 32.45 51.64
C ALA A 569 -9.95 33.11 52.36
N PRO A 570 -11.20 32.72 52.03
CA PRO A 570 -11.84 31.78 52.98
C PRO A 570 -12.67 30.65 52.29
N ALA A 571 -12.74 29.53 53.01
CA ALA A 571 -13.84 28.56 53.05
C ALA A 571 -14.76 28.98 54.24
N PRO A 572 -15.85 28.28 54.63
CA PRO A 572 -16.45 27.01 54.20
C PRO A 572 -18.01 27.02 54.27
N ALA A 573 -18.69 25.88 54.08
CA ALA A 573 -19.81 25.28 54.81
C ALA A 573 -20.34 24.05 54.07
N ASP A 574 -20.31 22.95 54.66
CA ASP A 574 -21.18 22.10 55.49
C ASP A 574 -22.11 21.23 54.68
N ALA A 575 -22.08 20.01 54.81
CA ALA A 575 -22.36 18.93 55.76
C ALA A 575 -23.44 17.98 55.18
N THR A 576 -23.23 16.73 55.22
CA THR A 576 -23.85 15.64 56.01
C THR A 576 -23.52 14.29 55.40
N SER A 577 -22.73 13.50 56.00
CA SER A 577 -22.86 12.38 56.92
C SER A 577 -23.60 11.11 56.43
N TRP A 578 -22.97 10.00 56.65
CA TRP A 578 -23.30 8.61 56.97
C TRP A 578 -22.35 7.68 56.17
N GLY A 579 -21.56 6.79 56.68
CA GLY A 579 -21.39 6.10 57.93
C GLY A 579 -20.53 4.86 57.69
N THR A 580 -19.47 4.78 58.45
CA THR A 580 -18.66 3.65 58.88
C THR A 580 -18.87 2.25 58.35
N ARG A 581 -17.76 1.58 57.89
CA ARG A 581 -17.25 0.34 58.52
C ARG A 581 -15.77 0.14 58.22
N ARG A 582 -15.04 -0.16 59.30
CA ARG A 582 -13.62 -0.50 59.36
C ARG A 582 -13.34 -1.92 58.86
N SER A 583 -12.19 -2.15 58.25
CA SER A 583 -11.32 -3.26 58.65
C SER A 583 -9.87 -2.93 58.28
N ARG A 584 -9.01 -3.22 59.26
CA ARG A 584 -7.53 -3.05 59.26
C ARG A 584 -6.88 -4.18 58.45
N SER A 585 -5.78 -3.90 57.78
CA SER A 585 -4.49 -4.58 58.06
C SER A 585 -3.38 -4.06 57.14
N SER A 586 -2.39 -3.58 57.81
CA SER A 586 -0.93 -3.82 57.78
C SER A 586 -0.12 -3.34 56.57
N ALA A 587 0.59 -2.27 56.84
CA ALA A 587 1.77 -1.79 56.14
C ALA A 587 2.94 -2.77 56.20
N THR A 588 3.64 -2.97 55.11
CA THR A 588 5.03 -3.32 55.08
C THR A 588 5.77 -2.44 54.07
N SER A 589 6.66 -1.67 54.65
CA SER A 589 7.64 -0.81 54.00
C SER A 589 8.71 -1.63 53.27
N TRP A 590 9.03 -1.25 52.04
CA TRP A 590 10.31 -1.60 51.41
C TRP A 590 11.01 -0.35 50.92
N THR A 591 12.21 -0.14 51.41
CA THR A 591 13.18 0.90 51.06
C THR A 591 13.94 0.51 49.79
N PRO A 592 14.33 1.44 48.94
CA PRO A 592 15.15 1.15 47.76
C PRO A 592 16.64 1.12 48.16
N THR A 593 17.34 0.07 47.73
CA THR A 593 18.81 -0.05 47.83
C THR A 593 19.44 0.38 46.51
N THR A 594 20.16 1.45 46.54
CA THR A 594 21.13 1.91 45.56
C THR A 594 22.22 0.85 45.33
N LEU A 595 22.52 0.55 44.07
CA LEU A 595 23.79 -0.05 43.66
C LEU A 595 24.45 0.78 42.58
N THR A 596 25.59 1.31 42.96
CA THR A 596 26.55 2.09 42.21
C THR A 596 27.43 1.18 41.34
N SER A 597 27.59 1.60 40.10
CA SER A 597 28.71 1.59 39.13
C SER A 597 29.91 0.64 39.25
N CYS A 598 30.46 0.43 38.10
CA CYS A 598 31.87 0.30 37.60
C CYS A 598 32.07 -1.02 36.85
N THR A 599 32.28 -0.97 35.66
CA THR A 599 33.33 -0.82 34.63
C THR A 599 32.75 -1.08 33.25
#